data_6fb04d2b001457291683bdaeeccd8b0a
#
_entry.id   6fb04d2b001457291683bdaeeccd8b0a
#
_cell.length_a   1.000
_cell.length_b   1.000
_cell.length_c   1.000
_cell.angle_alpha   90.00
_cell.angle_beta   90.00
_cell.angle_gamma   90.00
#
_symmetry.space_group_name_H-M   'P 1'
#
loop_
_entity.id
_entity.type
_entity.pdbx_description
1 polymer ?
#
loop_
_entity_poly.entity_id
_entity_poly.type
_entity_poly.pdbx_seq_one_letter_code
_entity_poly.pdbx_strand_id
1 'polypeptide(L)'
;KNWINFSKILSLVLGAGLFGVGVVFFFAFNWESIPKFIKLSIIFGLILVFTILSVLPKINKLIKQISLTLAAVMVGVLFAVFGQIYQTGANAYDFFLAWTIFSFIWVLVARFIPLWILYIALLNVTLYFYFDQIKPDLRDVSIINYFYALNFIALIVNCGVWFYKKQMPNKII
;
A
#
# COMPACT_ATOMS: atom_id res chain seq x y z
N LYS A 1 16.29 -16.37 20.08
CA LYS A 1 15.56 -16.73 18.81
C LYS A 1 14.59 -15.62 18.35
N ASN A 2 13.87 -14.98 19.27
CA ASN A 2 12.86 -13.96 18.91
C ASN A 2 13.46 -12.66 18.36
N TRP A 3 14.58 -12.18 18.90
CA TRP A 3 15.24 -10.94 18.45
C TRP A 3 15.80 -11.04 17.03
N ILE A 4 16.38 -12.18 16.65
CA ILE A 4 16.89 -12.41 15.29
C ILE A 4 15.75 -12.36 14.27
N ASN A 5 14.60 -12.98 14.58
CA ASN A 5 13.44 -12.94 13.70
C ASN A 5 12.84 -11.54 13.60
N PHE A 6 12.78 -10.81 14.72
CA PHE A 6 12.35 -9.41 14.73
C PHE A 6 13.25 -8.55 13.85
N SER A 7 14.57 -8.62 14.03
CA SER A 7 15.54 -7.86 13.23
C SER A 7 15.44 -8.18 11.75
N LYS A 8 15.26 -9.44 11.37
CA LYS A 8 15.06 -9.86 9.97
C LYS A 8 13.80 -9.21 9.35
N ILE A 9 12.68 -9.27 10.06
CA ILE A 9 11.42 -8.68 9.57
C ILE A 9 11.56 -7.18 9.47
N LEU A 10 12.12 -6.52 10.49
CA LEU A 10 12.35 -5.09 10.51
C LEU A 10 13.25 -4.65 9.34
N SER A 11 14.39 -5.31 9.14
CA SER A 11 15.31 -5.01 8.04
C SER A 11 14.66 -5.18 6.66
N LEU A 12 13.84 -6.22 6.49
CA LEU A 12 13.13 -6.46 5.23
C LEU A 12 12.06 -5.41 4.97
N VAL A 13 11.30 -5.01 5.99
CA VAL A 13 10.27 -3.96 5.87
C VAL A 13 10.90 -2.60 5.59
N LEU A 14 11.98 -2.26 6.31
CA LEU A 14 12.74 -1.03 6.06
C LEU A 14 13.37 -1.03 4.67
N GLY A 15 13.98 -2.14 4.26
CA GLY A 15 14.55 -2.30 2.92
C GLY A 15 13.51 -2.14 1.82
N ALA A 16 12.32 -2.72 2.00
CA ALA A 16 11.21 -2.56 1.06
C ALA A 16 10.72 -1.10 1.01
N GLY A 17 10.61 -0.44 2.15
CA GLY A 17 10.25 0.99 2.22
C GLY A 17 11.28 1.88 1.52
N LEU A 18 12.57 1.68 1.82
CA LEU A 18 13.67 2.41 1.19
C LEU A 18 13.73 2.15 -0.32
N PHE A 19 13.47 0.92 -0.75
CA PHE A 19 13.37 0.60 -2.19
C PHE A 19 12.24 1.40 -2.85
N GLY A 20 11.04 1.41 -2.26
CA GLY A 20 9.90 2.19 -2.78
C GLY A 20 10.23 3.69 -2.90
N VAL A 21 10.82 4.27 -1.85
CA VAL A 21 11.29 5.66 -1.85
C VAL A 21 12.37 5.87 -2.92
N GLY A 22 13.32 4.94 -3.05
CA GLY A 22 14.38 4.99 -4.07
C GLY A 22 13.82 5.02 -5.50
N VAL A 23 12.77 4.25 -5.79
CA VAL A 23 12.09 4.28 -7.10
C VAL A 23 11.47 5.65 -7.36
N VAL A 24 10.81 6.25 -6.36
CA VAL A 24 10.23 7.60 -6.49
C VAL A 24 11.33 8.62 -6.79
N PHE A 25 12.45 8.61 -6.04
CA PHE A 25 13.57 9.52 -6.27
C PHE A 25 14.25 9.30 -7.62
N PHE A 26 14.37 8.03 -8.07
CA PHE A 26 14.89 7.72 -9.40
C PHE A 26 14.07 8.42 -10.50
N PHE A 27 12.75 8.33 -10.45
CA PHE A 27 11.90 9.01 -11.41
C PHE A 27 11.93 10.53 -11.26
N ALA A 28 11.97 11.05 -10.03
CA ALA A 28 12.04 12.48 -9.79
C ALA A 28 13.32 13.08 -10.36
N PHE A 29 14.49 12.43 -10.16
CA PHE A 29 15.78 12.91 -10.63
C PHE A 29 15.91 12.80 -12.16
N ASN A 30 15.42 11.72 -12.77
CA ASN A 30 15.55 11.45 -14.20
C ASN A 30 14.28 11.88 -14.98
N TRP A 31 13.49 12.79 -14.43
CA TRP A 31 12.16 13.10 -14.97
C TRP A 31 12.20 13.53 -16.44
N GLU A 32 13.10 14.44 -16.79
CA GLU A 32 13.19 14.97 -18.15
C GLU A 32 13.87 14.00 -19.12
N SER A 33 14.82 13.20 -18.65
CA SER A 33 15.64 12.32 -19.50
C SER A 33 14.93 11.03 -19.94
N ILE A 34 13.89 10.58 -19.19
CA ILE A 34 13.19 9.33 -19.48
C ILE A 34 11.89 9.61 -20.24
N PRO A 35 11.68 9.03 -21.43
CA PRO A 35 10.41 9.16 -22.15
C PRO A 35 9.22 8.62 -21.35
N LYS A 36 8.04 9.24 -21.51
CA LYS A 36 6.83 8.92 -20.75
C LYS A 36 6.44 7.44 -20.79
N PHE A 37 6.53 6.81 -21.96
CA PHE A 37 6.18 5.39 -22.09
C PHE A 37 7.18 4.48 -21.38
N ILE A 38 8.46 4.84 -21.34
CA ILE A 38 9.49 4.08 -20.62
C ILE A 38 9.25 4.17 -19.11
N LYS A 39 8.91 5.36 -18.58
CA LYS A 39 8.55 5.53 -17.15
C LYS A 39 7.44 4.56 -16.76
N LEU A 40 6.33 4.58 -17.50
CA LEU A 40 5.18 3.71 -17.21
C LEU A 40 5.55 2.24 -17.37
N SER A 41 6.30 1.87 -18.41
CA SER A 41 6.72 0.48 -18.65
C SER A 41 7.60 -0.07 -17.52
N ILE A 42 8.51 0.73 -16.98
CA ILE A 42 9.35 0.33 -15.84
C ILE A 42 8.48 0.03 -14.62
N ILE A 43 7.53 0.93 -14.28
CA ILE A 43 6.68 0.75 -13.11
C ILE A 43 5.75 -0.46 -13.28
N PHE A 44 5.13 -0.63 -14.45
CA PHE A 44 4.34 -1.82 -14.77
C PHE A 44 5.17 -3.10 -14.68
N GLY A 45 6.39 -3.08 -15.20
CA GLY A 45 7.33 -4.18 -15.10
C GLY A 45 7.64 -4.56 -13.66
N LEU A 46 7.87 -3.56 -12.78
CA LEU A 46 8.09 -3.79 -11.35
C LEU A 46 6.85 -4.39 -10.66
N ILE A 47 5.64 -3.88 -10.95
CA ILE A 47 4.39 -4.43 -10.43
C ILE A 47 4.24 -5.90 -10.85
N LEU A 48 4.48 -6.22 -12.12
CA LEU A 48 4.42 -7.59 -12.63
C LEU A 48 5.46 -8.49 -11.97
N VAL A 49 6.71 -8.07 -11.88
CA VAL A 49 7.79 -8.84 -11.24
C VAL A 49 7.44 -9.14 -9.79
N PHE A 50 7.02 -8.15 -9.01
CA PHE A 50 6.66 -8.38 -7.61
C PHE A 50 5.41 -9.25 -7.46
N THR A 51 4.43 -9.10 -8.32
CA THR A 51 3.23 -9.94 -8.32
C THR A 51 3.58 -11.39 -8.67
N ILE A 52 4.39 -11.62 -9.71
CA ILE A 52 4.85 -12.96 -10.10
C ILE A 52 5.66 -13.60 -8.98
N LEU A 53 6.62 -12.88 -8.38
CA LEU A 53 7.41 -13.37 -7.25
C LEU A 53 6.53 -13.82 -6.08
N SER A 54 5.39 -13.19 -5.87
CA SER A 54 4.46 -13.54 -4.79
C SER A 54 3.76 -14.88 -5.02
N VAL A 55 3.60 -15.30 -6.28
CA VAL A 55 2.87 -16.53 -6.65
C VAL A 55 3.80 -17.74 -6.78
N LEU A 56 5.09 -17.54 -7.00
CA LEU A 56 6.05 -18.63 -7.23
C LEU A 56 6.09 -19.63 -6.07
N PRO A 57 5.92 -20.94 -6.32
CA PRO A 57 5.76 -21.94 -5.24
C PRO A 57 7.02 -22.12 -4.38
N LYS A 58 8.21 -21.95 -4.95
CA LYS A 58 9.50 -22.17 -4.27
C LYS A 58 9.96 -21.01 -3.38
N ILE A 59 9.24 -19.90 -3.35
CA ILE A 59 9.66 -18.70 -2.60
C ILE A 59 9.09 -18.73 -1.18
N ASN A 60 9.91 -18.31 -0.21
CA ASN A 60 9.53 -18.21 1.19
C ASN A 60 8.31 -17.27 1.37
N LYS A 61 7.40 -17.65 2.27
CA LYS A 61 6.16 -16.90 2.58
C LYS A 61 6.43 -15.41 2.88
N LEU A 62 7.49 -15.10 3.64
CA LEU A 62 7.83 -13.72 3.98
C LEU A 62 8.20 -12.90 2.73
N ILE A 63 8.99 -13.48 1.83
CA ILE A 63 9.37 -12.82 0.57
C ILE A 63 8.14 -12.58 -0.29
N LYS A 64 7.22 -13.54 -0.39
CA LYS A 64 5.94 -13.37 -1.09
C LYS A 64 5.13 -12.18 -0.55
N GLN A 65 5.02 -12.08 0.77
CA GLN A 65 4.27 -11.02 1.43
C GLN A 65 4.92 -9.65 1.23
N ILE A 66 6.25 -9.58 1.27
CA ILE A 66 7.00 -8.34 0.97
C ILE A 66 6.84 -7.95 -0.50
N SER A 67 6.92 -8.91 -1.42
CA SER A 67 6.71 -8.65 -2.84
C SER A 67 5.31 -8.08 -3.11
N LEU A 68 4.25 -8.63 -2.48
CA LEU A 68 2.91 -8.05 -2.60
C LEU A 68 2.83 -6.62 -2.02
N THR A 69 3.53 -6.36 -0.92
CA THR A 69 3.60 -5.02 -0.36
C THR A 69 4.29 -4.04 -1.32
N LEU A 70 5.39 -4.45 -1.92
CA LEU A 70 6.09 -3.66 -2.93
C LEU A 70 5.21 -3.43 -4.17
N ALA A 71 4.48 -4.45 -4.64
CA ALA A 71 3.53 -4.28 -5.73
C ALA A 71 2.47 -3.22 -5.39
N ALA A 72 1.89 -3.25 -4.18
CA ALA A 72 0.91 -2.25 -3.74
C ALA A 72 1.52 -0.83 -3.66
N VAL A 73 2.77 -0.70 -3.22
CA VAL A 73 3.49 0.59 -3.22
C VAL A 73 3.72 1.08 -4.66
N MET A 74 4.12 0.19 -5.57
CA MET A 74 4.35 0.55 -6.98
C MET A 74 3.07 0.99 -7.69
N VAL A 75 1.89 0.53 -7.28
CA VAL A 75 0.61 1.06 -7.77
C VAL A 75 0.47 2.56 -7.44
N GLY A 76 0.84 2.96 -6.24
CA GLY A 76 0.86 4.39 -5.88
C GLY A 76 1.85 5.18 -6.74
N VAL A 77 3.06 4.65 -6.95
CA VAL A 77 4.04 5.27 -7.84
C VAL A 77 3.49 5.39 -9.27
N LEU A 78 2.79 4.36 -9.76
CA LEU A 78 2.16 4.39 -11.08
C LEU A 78 1.17 5.55 -11.22
N PHE A 79 0.26 5.69 -10.26
CA PHE A 79 -0.72 6.79 -10.28
C PHE A 79 -0.06 8.16 -10.16
N ALA A 80 0.98 8.31 -9.32
CA ALA A 80 1.72 9.56 -9.20
C ALA A 80 2.39 9.95 -10.51
N VAL A 81 3.11 9.01 -11.14
CA VAL A 81 3.79 9.24 -12.43
C VAL A 81 2.78 9.48 -13.56
N PHE A 82 1.67 8.74 -13.58
CA PHE A 82 0.61 8.94 -14.57
C PHE A 82 -0.03 10.33 -14.45
N GLY A 83 -0.39 10.74 -13.23
CA GLY A 83 -0.96 12.07 -12.98
C GLY A 83 -0.04 13.21 -13.43
N GLN A 84 1.28 13.07 -13.18
CA GLN A 84 2.26 14.07 -13.61
C GLN A 84 2.47 14.09 -15.14
N ILE A 85 2.49 12.92 -15.80
CA ILE A 85 2.67 12.84 -17.26
C ILE A 85 1.50 13.46 -18.01
N TYR A 86 0.28 13.14 -17.57
CA TYR A 86 -0.93 13.52 -18.30
C TYR A 86 -1.61 14.76 -17.75
N GLN A 87 -1.05 15.36 -16.69
CA GLN A 87 -1.59 16.56 -16.04
C GLN A 87 -3.12 16.46 -15.87
N THR A 88 -3.57 15.33 -15.32
CA THR A 88 -4.98 14.95 -15.25
C THR A 88 -5.86 15.93 -14.46
N GLY A 89 -5.23 16.89 -13.76
CA GLY A 89 -5.96 17.79 -12.87
C GLY A 89 -6.59 17.08 -11.67
N ALA A 90 -6.29 15.78 -11.49
CA ALA A 90 -6.78 15.00 -10.36
C ALA A 90 -6.30 15.59 -9.04
N ASN A 91 -7.23 15.72 -8.10
CA ASN A 91 -6.93 16.16 -6.75
C ASN A 91 -6.15 15.08 -5.98
N ALA A 92 -5.53 15.47 -4.87
CA ALA A 92 -4.88 14.48 -4.00
C ALA A 92 -5.86 13.40 -3.51
N TYR A 93 -7.12 13.77 -3.27
CA TYR A 93 -8.19 12.82 -2.94
C TYR A 93 -8.32 11.72 -4.00
N ASP A 94 -8.45 12.07 -5.28
CA ASP A 94 -8.63 11.11 -6.38
C ASP A 94 -7.44 10.15 -6.49
N PHE A 95 -6.23 10.68 -6.31
CA PHE A 95 -5.01 9.91 -6.31
C PHE A 95 -4.99 8.84 -5.18
N PHE A 96 -5.23 9.28 -3.94
CA PHE A 96 -5.20 8.36 -2.79
C PHE A 96 -6.38 7.39 -2.79
N LEU A 97 -7.55 7.81 -3.28
CA LEU A 97 -8.72 6.95 -3.46
C LEU A 97 -8.42 5.83 -4.45
N ALA A 98 -7.90 6.16 -5.63
CA ALA A 98 -7.52 5.17 -6.64
C ALA A 98 -6.48 4.20 -6.08
N TRP A 99 -5.43 4.70 -5.43
CA TRP A 99 -4.41 3.85 -4.81
C TRP A 99 -4.99 2.91 -3.76
N THR A 100 -5.89 3.40 -2.92
CA THR A 100 -6.58 2.60 -1.90
C THR A 100 -7.42 1.50 -2.54
N ILE A 101 -8.24 1.82 -3.55
CA ILE A 101 -9.10 0.84 -4.24
C ILE A 101 -8.25 -0.25 -4.90
N PHE A 102 -7.24 0.14 -5.67
CA PHE A 102 -6.41 -0.83 -6.38
C PHE A 102 -5.56 -1.68 -5.43
N SER A 103 -5.07 -1.14 -4.31
CA SER A 103 -4.28 -1.88 -3.34
C SER A 103 -5.09 -2.92 -2.56
N PHE A 104 -6.41 -2.80 -2.51
CA PHE A 104 -7.28 -3.67 -1.70
C PHE A 104 -7.11 -5.16 -2.00
N ILE A 105 -6.98 -5.52 -3.28
CA ILE A 105 -6.81 -6.92 -3.72
C ILE A 105 -5.55 -7.54 -3.10
N TRP A 106 -4.42 -6.83 -3.15
CA TRP A 106 -3.15 -7.32 -2.58
C TRP A 106 -3.21 -7.45 -1.06
N VAL A 107 -3.93 -6.54 -0.38
CA VAL A 107 -4.14 -6.57 1.07
C VAL A 107 -4.87 -7.84 1.49
N LEU A 108 -5.94 -8.19 0.79
CA LEU A 108 -6.72 -9.41 1.06
C LEU A 108 -5.89 -10.69 0.86
N VAL A 109 -5.09 -10.73 -0.21
CA VAL A 109 -4.30 -11.91 -0.56
C VAL A 109 -3.07 -12.07 0.33
N ALA A 110 -2.36 -10.98 0.63
CA ALA A 110 -1.08 -11.03 1.34
C ALA A 110 -1.20 -11.53 2.78
N ARG A 111 -2.30 -11.18 3.47
CA ARG A 111 -2.50 -11.48 4.91
C ARG A 111 -1.27 -11.12 5.75
N PHE A 112 -0.69 -9.94 5.49
CA PHE A 112 0.57 -9.45 6.05
C PHE A 112 0.35 -8.14 6.80
N ILE A 113 0.75 -8.11 8.08
CA ILE A 113 0.49 -6.97 8.97
C ILE A 113 1.03 -5.63 8.40
N PRO A 114 2.28 -5.53 7.90
CA PRO A 114 2.77 -4.28 7.35
C PRO A 114 1.95 -3.74 6.17
N LEU A 115 1.43 -4.63 5.32
CA LEU A 115 0.55 -4.21 4.22
C LEU A 115 -0.82 -3.73 4.73
N TRP A 116 -1.35 -4.34 5.79
CA TRP A 116 -2.56 -3.83 6.46
C TRP A 116 -2.34 -2.46 7.07
N ILE A 117 -1.18 -2.21 7.70
CA ILE A 117 -0.83 -0.90 8.25
C ILE A 117 -0.75 0.14 7.13
N LEU A 118 -0.08 -0.17 6.02
CA LEU A 118 -0.04 0.69 4.84
C LEU A 118 -1.46 1.00 4.34
N TYR A 119 -2.33 0.00 4.25
CA TYR A 119 -3.69 0.15 3.77
C TYR A 119 -4.54 1.04 4.69
N ILE A 120 -4.45 0.84 6.00
CA ILE A 120 -5.12 1.70 6.99
C ILE A 120 -4.61 3.13 6.89
N ALA A 121 -3.29 3.33 6.69
CA ALA A 121 -2.73 4.65 6.46
C ALA A 121 -3.29 5.30 5.19
N LEU A 122 -3.39 4.56 4.08
CA LEU A 122 -3.99 5.03 2.83
C LEU A 122 -5.46 5.42 3.02
N LEU A 123 -6.25 4.62 3.75
CA LEU A 123 -7.64 4.96 4.08
C LEU A 123 -7.74 6.26 4.87
N ASN A 124 -6.88 6.46 5.87
CA ASN A 124 -6.85 7.68 6.66
C ASN A 124 -6.46 8.91 5.81
N VAL A 125 -5.44 8.78 4.96
CA VAL A 125 -5.02 9.87 4.07
C VAL A 125 -6.11 10.19 3.05
N THR A 126 -6.76 9.18 2.47
CA THR A 126 -7.90 9.37 1.56
C THR A 126 -9.04 10.12 2.26
N LEU A 127 -9.36 9.73 3.49
CA LEU A 127 -10.39 10.38 4.29
C LEU A 127 -10.02 11.85 4.60
N TYR A 128 -8.74 12.10 4.94
CA TYR A 128 -8.26 13.46 5.16
C TYR A 128 -8.48 14.35 3.93
N PHE A 129 -8.03 13.90 2.76
CA PHE A 129 -8.18 14.68 1.52
C PHE A 129 -9.63 14.78 1.06
N TYR A 130 -10.49 13.82 1.39
CA TYR A 130 -11.92 13.94 1.16
C TYR A 130 -12.50 15.17 1.87
N PHE A 131 -12.23 15.32 3.17
CA PHE A 131 -12.69 16.49 3.93
C PHE A 131 -11.96 17.77 3.54
N ASP A 132 -10.69 17.69 3.14
CA ASP A 132 -9.92 18.86 2.75
C ASP A 132 -10.37 19.43 1.39
N GLN A 133 -10.68 18.57 0.43
CA GLN A 133 -10.90 18.98 -0.97
C GLN A 133 -12.34 18.85 -1.45
N ILE A 134 -13.11 17.91 -0.91
CA ILE A 134 -14.47 17.61 -1.37
C ILE A 134 -15.54 18.16 -0.43
N LYS A 135 -15.33 18.07 0.87
CA LYS A 135 -16.28 18.48 1.91
C LYS A 135 -15.64 19.37 2.98
N PRO A 136 -15.07 20.52 2.62
CA PRO A 136 -14.41 21.41 3.58
C PRO A 136 -15.34 21.89 4.69
N ASP A 137 -16.64 22.07 4.40
CA ASP A 137 -17.63 22.52 5.37
C ASP A 137 -17.83 21.56 6.57
N LEU A 138 -17.53 20.27 6.39
CA LEU A 138 -17.67 19.24 7.41
C LEU A 138 -16.35 18.95 8.15
N ARG A 139 -15.26 19.62 7.77
CA ARG A 139 -13.91 19.30 8.24
C ARG A 139 -13.76 19.48 9.75
N ASP A 140 -14.21 20.59 10.28
CA ASP A 140 -13.89 20.99 11.65
C ASP A 140 -14.70 20.22 12.72
N VAL A 141 -15.92 19.78 12.38
CA VAL A 141 -16.84 19.16 13.34
C VAL A 141 -16.82 17.64 13.26
N SER A 142 -16.61 17.07 12.09
CA SER A 142 -16.87 15.66 11.85
C SER A 142 -15.62 14.82 11.58
N ILE A 143 -14.51 15.42 11.14
CA ILE A 143 -13.34 14.68 10.68
C ILE A 143 -12.78 13.74 11.76
N ILE A 144 -12.70 14.21 13.00
CA ILE A 144 -12.17 13.44 14.13
C ILE A 144 -13.03 12.20 14.39
N ASN A 145 -14.35 12.35 14.34
CA ASN A 145 -15.29 11.24 14.55
C ASN A 145 -15.17 10.18 13.45
N TYR A 146 -14.99 10.60 12.19
CA TYR A 146 -14.79 9.68 11.06
C TYR A 146 -13.46 8.95 11.15
N PHE A 147 -12.37 9.62 11.60
CA PHE A 147 -11.10 8.96 11.86
C PHE A 147 -11.22 7.92 12.98
N TYR A 148 -11.89 8.25 14.08
CA TYR A 148 -12.13 7.28 15.14
C TYR A 148 -12.96 6.10 14.67
N ALA A 149 -14.05 6.33 13.95
CA ALA A 149 -14.90 5.28 13.41
C ALA A 149 -14.13 4.35 12.46
N LEU A 150 -13.37 4.90 11.51
CA LEU A 150 -12.58 4.14 10.56
C LEU A 150 -11.54 3.26 11.26
N ASN A 151 -10.76 3.83 12.18
CA ASN A 151 -9.72 3.10 12.88
C ASN A 151 -10.29 2.09 13.88
N PHE A 152 -11.45 2.38 14.50
CA PHE A 152 -12.16 1.45 15.36
C PHE A 152 -12.71 0.24 14.59
N ILE A 153 -13.30 0.46 13.39
CA ILE A 153 -13.73 -0.62 12.50
C ILE A 153 -12.52 -1.45 12.07
N ALA A 154 -11.41 -0.82 11.68
CA ALA A 154 -10.18 -1.53 11.32
C ALA A 154 -9.66 -2.40 12.47
N LEU A 155 -9.75 -1.91 13.70
CA LEU A 155 -9.37 -2.66 14.91
C LEU A 155 -10.29 -3.85 15.13
N ILE A 156 -11.61 -3.68 15.03
CA ILE A 156 -12.59 -4.77 15.16
C ILE A 156 -12.34 -5.86 14.14
N VAL A 157 -12.14 -5.49 12.85
CA VAL A 157 -11.84 -6.45 11.78
C VAL A 157 -10.56 -7.23 12.06
N ASN A 158 -9.49 -6.54 12.49
CA ASN A 158 -8.23 -7.20 12.84
C ASN A 158 -8.37 -8.13 14.05
N CYS A 159 -9.08 -7.71 15.09
CA CYS A 159 -9.39 -8.56 16.25
C CYS A 159 -10.22 -9.77 15.85
N GLY A 160 -11.27 -9.58 15.05
CA GLY A 160 -12.11 -10.66 14.54
C GLY A 160 -11.32 -11.70 13.74
N VAL A 161 -10.45 -11.24 12.83
CA VAL A 161 -9.56 -12.13 12.06
C VAL A 161 -8.59 -12.88 12.98
N TRP A 162 -8.07 -12.22 14.01
CA TRP A 162 -7.18 -12.86 14.99
C TRP A 162 -7.90 -13.94 15.80
N PHE A 163 -9.09 -13.65 16.32
CA PHE A 163 -9.92 -14.62 17.05
C PHE A 163 -10.31 -15.82 16.19
N TYR A 164 -10.72 -15.58 14.94
CA TYR A 164 -11.06 -16.64 13.99
C TYR A 164 -9.87 -17.58 13.71
N LYS A 165 -8.68 -17.03 13.51
CA LYS A 165 -7.45 -17.82 13.35
C LYS A 165 -7.08 -18.63 14.58
N LYS A 166 -7.36 -18.12 15.79
CA LYS A 166 -7.07 -18.82 17.04
C LYS A 166 -8.00 -20.01 17.24
N GLN A 167 -9.27 -19.91 16.82
CA GLN A 167 -10.25 -20.98 16.95
C GLN A 167 -10.12 -22.09 15.90
N MET A 168 -9.56 -21.80 14.73
CA MET A 168 -9.42 -22.76 13.63
C MET A 168 -7.96 -22.89 13.14
N PRO A 169 -7.04 -23.38 13.97
CA PRO A 169 -5.61 -23.45 13.59
C PRO A 169 -5.31 -24.38 12.42
N ASN A 170 -6.17 -25.38 12.12
CA ASN A 170 -5.90 -26.47 11.17
C ASN A 170 -6.75 -26.47 9.89
N LYS A 171 -7.55 -25.46 9.60
CA LYS A 171 -8.46 -25.48 8.44
C LYS A 171 -8.10 -24.54 7.29
N ILE A 172 -7.00 -23.79 7.39
CA ILE A 172 -6.61 -22.87 6.30
C ILE A 172 -5.11 -23.03 6.04
N ILE A 173 -4.79 -23.88 5.10
CA ILE A 173 -3.50 -23.92 4.39
C ILE A 173 -3.50 -22.85 3.32
#